data_9c64da1f09182eea599808295962b77b
#
_entry.id   9c64da1f09182eea599808295962b77b
#
_cell.length_a   1.000
_cell.length_b   1.000
_cell.length_c   1.000
_cell.angle_alpha   90.00
_cell.angle_beta   90.00
_cell.angle_gamma   90.00
#
_symmetry.space_group_name_H-M   'P 1'
#
loop_
_entity.id
_entity.type
_entity.pdbx_description
1 polymer ?
#
loop_
_entity_poly.entity_id
_entity_poly.type
_entity_poly.pdbx_seq_one_letter_code
_entity_poly.pdbx_strand_id
1 'polypeptide(L)'
;MNKTLFQIALYSLFSITLQSQNPIGIWVTVDDETGKEKSHVEVYEKDQKLFGKIIKLLLKPQNTVCEVCDGERKNKPLVGMVIISNMKKSGNKWEGGKIYKADAGKEYNGFLKMAGPDKLVVTGKVLFITKSQTWRRHK
;
A
#
# COMPACT_ATOMS: atom_id res chain seq x y z
N MET A 1 -19.01 -37.36 -54.12
CA MET A 1 -18.92 -35.90 -53.88
C MET A 1 -18.77 -35.64 -52.38
N ASN A 2 -17.55 -35.48 -52.00
CA ASN A 2 -17.26 -35.22 -50.59
C ASN A 2 -17.30 -33.73 -50.32
N LYS A 3 -18.34 -33.27 -49.62
CA LYS A 3 -18.37 -31.93 -49.07
C LYS A 3 -17.66 -31.94 -47.73
N THR A 4 -16.42 -31.58 -47.75
CA THR A 4 -15.66 -31.33 -46.54
C THR A 4 -16.17 -30.02 -45.92
N LEU A 5 -16.96 -30.14 -44.89
CA LEU A 5 -17.31 -29.01 -44.02
C LEU A 5 -16.08 -28.63 -43.23
N PHE A 6 -15.45 -27.55 -43.65
CA PHE A 6 -14.45 -26.85 -42.83
C PHE A 6 -15.19 -26.16 -41.68
N GLN A 7 -15.24 -26.80 -40.52
CA GLN A 7 -15.61 -26.10 -39.29
C GLN A 7 -14.42 -25.23 -38.88
N ILE A 8 -14.53 -23.97 -39.19
CA ILE A 8 -13.65 -22.96 -38.60
C ILE A 8 -14.09 -22.83 -37.15
N ALA A 9 -13.39 -23.52 -36.25
CA ALA A 9 -13.53 -23.29 -34.83
C ALA A 9 -13.03 -21.86 -34.55
N LEU A 10 -13.99 -20.95 -34.31
CA LEU A 10 -13.69 -19.60 -33.87
C LEU A 10 -13.23 -19.71 -32.42
N TYR A 11 -11.93 -19.86 -32.22
CA TYR A 11 -11.32 -19.67 -30.91
C TYR A 11 -11.38 -18.18 -30.60
N SER A 12 -12.41 -17.76 -29.90
CA SER A 12 -12.39 -16.46 -29.28
C SER A 12 -11.29 -16.48 -28.22
N LEU A 13 -10.16 -15.89 -28.58
CA LEU A 13 -9.11 -15.56 -27.64
C LEU A 13 -9.71 -14.57 -26.64
N PHE A 14 -10.17 -15.10 -25.51
CA PHE A 14 -10.44 -14.29 -24.34
C PHE A 14 -9.08 -13.76 -23.87
N SER A 15 -8.74 -12.57 -24.31
CA SER A 15 -7.63 -11.82 -23.74
C SER A 15 -8.02 -11.47 -22.32
N ILE A 16 -7.63 -12.33 -21.38
CA ILE A 16 -7.65 -11.97 -19.97
C ILE A 16 -6.61 -10.88 -19.84
N THR A 17 -7.07 -9.62 -19.87
CA THR A 17 -6.22 -8.51 -19.47
C THR A 17 -5.98 -8.68 -17.97
N LEU A 18 -4.85 -9.26 -17.63
CA LEU A 18 -4.28 -9.18 -16.30
C LEU A 18 -4.01 -7.69 -16.05
N GLN A 19 -4.99 -6.99 -15.44
CA GLN A 19 -4.70 -5.68 -14.89
C GLN A 19 -3.65 -5.88 -13.82
N SER A 20 -2.42 -5.43 -14.12
CA SER A 20 -1.36 -5.41 -13.13
C SER A 20 -1.85 -4.57 -11.97
N GLN A 21 -1.99 -5.20 -10.80
CA GLN A 21 -2.37 -4.53 -9.57
C GLN A 21 -1.20 -3.67 -9.16
N ASN A 22 -1.31 -2.36 -9.38
CA ASN A 22 -0.25 -1.39 -9.11
C ASN A 22 -0.55 -0.65 -7.80
N PRO A 23 0.36 -0.69 -6.81
CA PRO A 23 0.17 0.00 -5.55
C PRO A 23 0.38 1.51 -5.63
N ILE A 24 0.88 2.04 -6.73
CA ILE A 24 1.07 3.49 -6.89
C ILE A 24 -0.27 4.19 -6.89
N GLY A 25 -0.39 5.25 -6.13
CA GLY A 25 -1.61 6.05 -6.01
C GLY A 25 -1.85 6.55 -4.58
N ILE A 26 -3.05 7.05 -4.34
CA ILE A 26 -3.45 7.57 -3.03
C ILE A 26 -4.34 6.55 -2.33
N TRP A 27 -4.02 6.30 -1.08
CA TRP A 27 -4.70 5.32 -0.25
C TRP A 27 -5.27 5.95 1.01
N VAL A 28 -6.44 5.47 1.42
CA VAL A 28 -7.07 5.86 2.67
C VAL A 28 -6.69 4.86 3.75
N THR A 29 -6.03 5.35 4.78
CA THR A 29 -5.67 4.55 5.95
C THR A 29 -6.77 4.63 7.00
N VAL A 30 -6.77 3.68 7.93
CA VAL A 30 -7.74 3.63 9.01
C VAL A 30 -7.06 3.62 10.36
N ASP A 31 -7.77 4.10 11.37
CA ASP A 31 -7.34 4.01 12.75
C ASP A 31 -7.57 2.58 13.27
N ASP A 32 -6.55 1.98 13.87
CA ASP A 32 -6.59 0.59 14.33
C ASP A 32 -7.61 0.35 15.46
N GLU A 33 -7.87 1.36 16.28
CA GLU A 33 -8.77 1.24 17.42
C GLU A 33 -10.23 1.49 17.04
N THR A 34 -10.47 2.51 16.21
CA THR A 34 -11.82 2.97 15.89
C THR A 34 -12.33 2.54 14.52
N GLY A 35 -11.43 2.11 13.63
CA GLY A 35 -11.76 1.83 12.23
C GLY A 35 -12.10 3.05 11.38
N LYS A 36 -11.99 4.26 11.94
CA LYS A 36 -12.25 5.50 11.21
C LYS A 36 -11.16 5.80 10.20
N GLU A 37 -11.53 6.45 9.11
CA GLU A 37 -10.57 6.94 8.12
C GLU A 37 -9.63 7.95 8.77
N LYS A 38 -8.32 7.73 8.62
CA LYS A 38 -7.29 8.43 9.39
C LYS A 38 -6.49 9.41 8.57
N SER A 39 -6.03 8.98 7.41
CA SER A 39 -5.16 9.79 6.55
C SER A 39 -5.21 9.33 5.10
N HIS A 40 -4.74 10.21 4.21
CA HIS A 40 -4.36 9.83 2.86
C HIS A 40 -2.85 9.64 2.81
N VAL A 41 -2.44 8.52 2.22
CA VAL A 41 -1.04 8.19 1.97
C VAL A 41 -0.83 8.05 0.47
N GLU A 42 0.13 8.77 -0.08
CA GLU A 42 0.55 8.61 -1.45
C GLU A 42 1.66 7.57 -1.52
N VAL A 43 1.41 6.49 -2.25
CA VAL A 43 2.42 5.50 -2.60
C VAL A 43 3.00 5.87 -3.96
N TYR A 44 4.31 6.01 -4.02
CA TYR A 44 5.06 6.43 -5.21
C TYR A 44 6.33 5.61 -5.37
N GLU A 45 6.86 5.64 -6.57
CA GLU A 45 8.10 4.95 -6.91
C GLU A 45 9.25 5.95 -7.01
N LYS A 46 10.40 5.56 -6.45
CA LYS A 46 11.66 6.27 -6.57
C LYS A 46 12.80 5.25 -6.58
N ASP A 47 13.68 5.34 -7.57
CA ASP A 47 14.81 4.41 -7.72
C ASP A 47 14.39 2.94 -7.70
N GLN A 48 13.27 2.62 -8.39
CA GLN A 48 12.69 1.28 -8.50
C GLN A 48 12.21 0.67 -7.16
N LYS A 49 11.99 1.52 -6.16
CA LYS A 49 11.45 1.13 -4.87
C LYS A 49 10.19 1.92 -4.56
N LEU A 50 9.30 1.34 -3.77
CA LEU A 50 8.11 2.02 -3.31
C LEU A 50 8.34 2.74 -2.00
N PHE A 51 7.76 3.91 -1.92
CA PHE A 51 7.67 4.78 -0.76
C PHE A 51 6.23 5.17 -0.53
N GLY A 52 5.90 5.54 0.68
CA GLY A 52 4.59 6.09 1.01
C GLY A 52 4.74 7.27 1.96
N LYS A 53 4.06 8.37 1.66
CA LYS A 53 4.06 9.57 2.51
C LYS A 53 2.65 10.00 2.86
N ILE A 54 2.46 10.50 4.06
CA ILE A 54 1.20 11.10 4.49
C ILE A 54 1.02 12.41 3.72
N ILE A 55 -0.11 12.57 3.01
CA ILE A 55 -0.41 13.80 2.29
C ILE A 55 -1.59 14.58 2.88
N LYS A 56 -2.43 13.93 3.69
CA LYS A 56 -3.58 14.56 4.33
C LYS A 56 -3.97 13.82 5.61
N LEU A 57 -4.33 14.55 6.63
CA LEU A 57 -4.91 14.02 7.86
C LEU A 57 -6.42 14.17 7.79
N LEU A 58 -7.17 13.07 8.04
CA LEU A 58 -8.64 13.03 8.00
C LEU A 58 -9.25 13.12 9.39
N LEU A 59 -8.62 12.47 10.36
CA LEU A 59 -8.97 12.69 11.75
C LEU A 59 -8.35 14.02 12.17
N LYS A 60 -9.11 14.83 12.94
CA LYS A 60 -8.54 16.03 13.57
C LYS A 60 -7.57 15.55 14.64
N PRO A 61 -6.26 15.51 14.38
CA PRO A 61 -5.31 15.13 15.39
C PRO A 61 -5.23 16.25 16.42
N GLN A 62 -4.96 15.89 17.64
CA GLN A 62 -4.60 16.86 18.66
C GLN A 62 -3.33 17.61 18.24
N ASN A 63 -2.47 16.93 17.50
CA ASN A 63 -1.19 17.44 17.02
C ASN A 63 -1.00 17.19 15.53
N THR A 64 -0.42 18.16 14.85
CA THR A 64 -0.02 18.06 13.43
C THR A 64 1.44 17.61 13.27
N VAL A 65 2.15 17.47 14.38
CA VAL A 65 3.54 17.01 14.44
C VAL A 65 3.65 15.68 15.18
N CYS A 66 4.72 14.93 14.92
CA CYS A 66 4.93 13.65 15.59
C CYS A 66 5.65 13.83 16.92
N GLU A 67 4.90 13.94 18.00
CA GLU A 67 5.49 14.10 19.35
C GLU A 67 6.10 12.80 19.88
N VAL A 68 5.56 11.64 19.51
CA VAL A 68 6.01 10.32 19.97
C VAL A 68 7.13 9.73 19.11
N CYS A 69 7.51 10.41 18.04
CA CYS A 69 8.59 9.97 17.16
C CYS A 69 9.95 10.22 17.78
N ASP A 70 10.93 9.42 17.37
CA ASP A 70 12.33 9.56 17.76
C ASP A 70 13.19 10.13 16.62
N GLY A 71 14.39 10.63 16.96
CA GLY A 71 15.38 11.07 16.01
C GLY A 71 14.88 12.21 15.13
N GLU A 72 15.14 12.10 13.84
CA GLU A 72 14.82 13.15 12.87
C GLU A 72 13.31 13.39 12.70
N ARG A 73 12.46 12.41 13.05
CA ARG A 73 11.01 12.52 12.97
C ARG A 73 10.38 13.25 14.17
N LYS A 74 11.13 13.41 15.26
CA LYS A 74 10.64 14.06 16.48
C LYS A 74 10.16 15.47 16.18
N ASN A 75 8.91 15.77 16.54
CA ASN A 75 8.27 17.06 16.33
C ASN A 75 8.21 17.54 14.85
N LYS A 76 8.41 16.64 13.89
CA LYS A 76 8.23 16.96 12.48
C LYS A 76 6.76 16.86 12.07
N PRO A 77 6.34 17.63 11.04
CA PRO A 77 4.99 17.54 10.52
C PRO A 77 4.63 16.11 10.11
N LEU A 78 3.41 15.68 10.43
CA LEU A 78 2.87 14.40 9.98
C LEU A 78 2.61 14.43 8.47
N VAL A 79 2.05 15.52 7.96
CA VAL A 79 1.89 15.70 6.50
C VAL A 79 3.27 15.87 5.85
N GLY A 80 3.55 15.05 4.86
CA GLY A 80 4.83 14.97 4.18
C GLY A 80 5.77 13.90 4.75
N MET A 81 5.43 13.30 5.88
CA MET A 81 6.26 12.27 6.49
C MET A 81 6.22 10.96 5.69
N VAL A 82 7.39 10.44 5.36
CA VAL A 82 7.53 9.13 4.72
C VAL A 82 7.34 8.05 5.76
N ILE A 83 6.31 7.23 5.60
CA ILE A 83 5.96 6.14 6.53
C ILE A 83 6.14 4.75 5.92
N ILE A 84 6.34 4.67 4.61
CA ILE A 84 6.75 3.45 3.92
C ILE A 84 7.99 3.79 3.13
N SER A 85 9.03 2.98 3.21
CA SER A 85 10.29 3.25 2.54
C SER A 85 10.95 1.99 2.00
N ASN A 86 11.60 2.13 0.85
CA ASN A 86 12.50 1.14 0.25
C ASN A 86 11.86 -0.25 0.01
N MET A 87 10.58 -0.33 -0.29
CA MET A 87 9.93 -1.59 -0.61
C MET A 87 10.25 -2.01 -2.04
N LYS A 88 10.79 -3.22 -2.19
CA LYS A 88 11.15 -3.81 -3.49
C LYS A 88 10.16 -4.86 -3.91
N LYS A 89 9.84 -4.91 -5.20
CA LYS A 89 8.99 -5.95 -5.75
C LYS A 89 9.64 -7.32 -5.61
N SER A 90 8.90 -8.27 -5.06
CA SER A 90 9.29 -9.66 -4.89
C SER A 90 8.07 -10.56 -5.15
N GLY A 91 7.96 -11.08 -6.38
CA GLY A 91 6.78 -11.82 -6.80
C GLY A 91 5.52 -10.94 -6.79
N ASN A 92 4.53 -11.30 -5.99
CA ASN A 92 3.25 -10.60 -5.86
C ASN A 92 3.19 -9.61 -4.71
N LYS A 93 4.31 -9.31 -4.09
CA LYS A 93 4.39 -8.35 -2.96
C LYS A 93 5.60 -7.43 -3.10
N TRP A 94 5.65 -6.43 -2.24
CA TRP A 94 6.77 -5.48 -2.10
C TRP A 94 7.28 -5.59 -0.68
N GLU A 95 8.56 -5.87 -0.52
CA GLU A 95 9.19 -6.17 0.77
C GLU A 95 10.61 -5.62 0.87
N GLY A 96 11.26 -5.85 2.00
CA GLY A 96 12.66 -5.46 2.25
C GLY A 96 12.83 -4.02 2.72
N GLY A 97 11.76 -3.26 2.83
CA GLY A 97 11.77 -1.90 3.34
C GLY A 97 11.26 -1.79 4.77
N LYS A 98 10.87 -0.57 5.14
CA LYS A 98 10.39 -0.24 6.48
C LYS A 98 9.00 0.39 6.44
N ILE A 99 8.25 0.13 7.50
CA ILE A 99 6.97 0.75 7.79
C ILE A 99 7.10 1.51 9.11
N TYR A 100 6.76 2.78 9.10
CA TYR A 100 6.80 3.63 10.28
C TYR A 100 5.39 3.93 10.77
N LYS A 101 5.10 3.53 12.01
CA LYS A 101 3.83 3.83 12.67
C LYS A 101 3.98 5.12 13.48
N ALA A 102 3.59 6.24 12.89
CA ALA A 102 3.81 7.56 13.47
C ALA A 102 3.07 7.77 14.79
N ASP A 103 1.88 7.19 14.96
CA ASP A 103 1.11 7.30 16.20
C ASP A 103 1.71 6.48 17.38
N ALA A 104 2.59 5.54 17.09
CA ALA A 104 3.33 4.78 18.09
C ALA A 104 4.82 5.14 18.15
N GLY A 105 5.31 5.93 17.21
CA GLY A 105 6.74 6.26 17.11
C GLY A 105 7.62 5.04 16.87
N LYS A 106 7.14 4.06 16.14
CA LYS A 106 7.84 2.77 15.94
C LYS A 106 8.03 2.42 14.48
N GLU A 107 9.17 1.85 14.18
CA GLU A 107 9.52 1.31 12.88
C GLU A 107 9.42 -0.20 12.85
N TYR A 108 8.86 -0.73 11.77
CA TYR A 108 8.67 -2.17 11.56
C TYR A 108 9.26 -2.60 10.23
N ASN A 109 9.75 -3.83 10.17
CA ASN A 109 9.89 -4.54 8.91
C ASN A 109 8.50 -4.94 8.44
N GLY A 110 8.34 -5.19 7.16
CA GLY A 110 7.06 -5.63 6.65
C GLY A 110 7.00 -5.72 5.15
N PHE A 111 5.80 -5.82 4.65
CA PHE A 111 5.56 -5.91 3.21
C PHE A 111 4.21 -5.32 2.84
N LEU A 112 4.08 -5.02 1.55
CA LEU A 112 2.85 -4.57 0.92
C LEU A 112 2.37 -5.63 -0.05
N LYS A 113 1.06 -5.84 -0.11
CA LYS A 113 0.44 -6.75 -1.05
C LYS A 113 -0.89 -6.19 -1.53
N MET A 114 -1.11 -6.24 -2.85
CA MET A 114 -2.42 -5.88 -3.39
C MET A 114 -3.42 -7.01 -3.15
N ALA A 115 -4.62 -6.66 -2.71
CA ALA A 115 -5.76 -7.56 -2.58
C ALA A 115 -6.89 -7.10 -3.51
N GLY A 116 -6.61 -7.13 -4.80
CA GLY A 116 -7.45 -6.53 -5.83
C GLY A 116 -6.95 -5.14 -6.23
N PRO A 117 -7.63 -4.45 -7.20
CA PRO A 117 -7.14 -3.17 -7.72
C PRO A 117 -7.27 -2.02 -6.73
N ASP A 118 -8.19 -2.10 -5.77
CA ASP A 118 -8.55 -1.01 -4.87
C ASP A 118 -8.22 -1.29 -3.39
N LYS A 119 -7.53 -2.38 -3.09
CA LYS A 119 -7.14 -2.74 -1.72
C LYS A 119 -5.65 -3.03 -1.62
N LEU A 120 -5.00 -2.35 -0.69
CA LEU A 120 -3.58 -2.54 -0.36
C LEU A 120 -3.48 -3.05 1.07
N VAL A 121 -2.92 -4.24 1.24
CA VAL A 121 -2.65 -4.81 2.55
C VAL A 121 -1.24 -4.43 2.97
N VAL A 122 -1.13 -3.72 4.08
CA VAL A 122 0.12 -3.29 4.68
C VAL A 122 0.36 -4.15 5.92
N THR A 123 1.42 -4.93 5.91
CA THR A 123 1.75 -5.87 7.01
C THR A 123 3.06 -5.47 7.67
N GLY A 124 3.00 -5.18 8.95
CA GLY A 124 4.17 -4.96 9.80
C GLY A 124 4.56 -6.23 10.56
N LYS A 125 5.85 -6.43 10.74
CA LYS A 125 6.41 -7.57 11.46
C LYS A 125 7.30 -7.11 12.59
N VAL A 126 7.07 -7.63 13.79
CA VAL A 126 7.95 -7.49 14.94
C VAL A 126 8.13 -8.85 15.57
N LEU A 127 9.33 -9.41 15.51
CA LEU A 127 9.63 -10.76 15.97
C LEU A 127 8.68 -11.79 15.34
N PHE A 128 7.85 -12.48 16.13
CA PHE A 128 6.88 -13.47 15.68
C PHE A 128 5.49 -12.90 15.44
N ILE A 129 5.28 -11.60 15.70
CA ILE A 129 3.98 -10.95 15.60
C ILE A 129 3.89 -10.24 14.26
N THR A 130 2.83 -10.52 13.52
CA THR A 130 2.47 -9.78 12.31
C THR A 130 1.14 -9.06 12.55
N LYS A 131 1.05 -7.82 12.08
CA LYS A 131 -0.17 -7.04 12.11
C LYS A 131 -0.40 -6.42 10.74
N SER A 132 -1.59 -6.64 10.20
CA SER A 132 -1.96 -6.14 8.89
C SER A 132 -3.07 -5.12 8.98
N GLN A 133 -3.02 -4.14 8.09
CA GLN A 133 -4.07 -3.17 7.85
C GLN A 133 -4.40 -3.14 6.36
N THR A 134 -5.68 -3.08 6.00
CA THR A 134 -6.11 -2.95 4.62
C THR A 134 -6.47 -1.50 4.34
N TRP A 135 -5.79 -0.91 3.38
CA TRP A 135 -6.07 0.43 2.90
C TRP A 135 -6.90 0.34 1.62
N ARG A 136 -7.88 1.23 1.47
CA ARG A 136 -8.64 1.33 0.23
C ARG A 136 -8.09 2.44 -0.67
N ARG A 137 -8.16 2.23 -1.97
CA ARG A 137 -7.76 3.28 -2.92
C ARG A 137 -8.69 4.49 -2.80
N HIS A 138 -8.10 5.64 -2.71
CA HIS A 138 -8.83 6.91 -2.77
C HIS A 138 -9.29 7.18 -4.20
N LYS A 139 -10.56 7.49 -4.36
CA LYS A 139 -11.18 7.81 -5.64
C LYS A 139 -11.47 9.30 -5.75
#